data_42d9db8bd68209bc59b8a68e66e26844
#
_entry.id   42d9db8bd68209bc59b8a68e66e26844
#
_cell.length_a   1.000
_cell.length_b   1.000
_cell.length_c   1.000
_cell.angle_alpha   90.00
_cell.angle_beta   90.00
_cell.angle_gamma   90.00
#
_symmetry.space_group_name_H-M   'P 1'
#
loop_
_entity.id
_entity.type
_entity.pdbx_description
1 polymer ?
#
loop_
_entity_poly.entity_id
_entity_poly.type
_entity_poly.pdbx_seq_one_letter_code
_entity_poly.pdbx_strand_id
1 'polypeptide(L)'
;KSMYLMTKSIIPKMIKQNKGSIINISSIASSLRGLPNRFVYGTTKAAIIGFTKSIASDFIKNNIRCNAIAPGTVHTPSWEGRVQTAKDPVQAKKDFIARQPMGRLGTPEEIASLAIYLASDESEFVTGITHAIDGGMSI
;
A
#
# COMPACT_ATOMS: atom_id res chain seq x y z
N LYS A 1 -12.43 2.68 7.88
CA LYS A 1 -12.83 2.60 9.30
C LYS A 1 -11.79 1.83 10.12
N SER A 2 -11.35 0.63 9.72
CA SER A 2 -10.38 -0.19 10.47
C SER A 2 -9.05 0.53 10.72
N MET A 3 -8.40 1.08 9.69
CA MET A 3 -7.14 1.82 9.84
C MET A 3 -7.24 2.96 10.85
N TYR A 4 -8.28 3.79 10.75
CA TYR A 4 -8.50 4.87 11.71
C TYR A 4 -8.58 4.36 13.15
N LEU A 5 -9.37 3.31 13.39
CA LEU A 5 -9.54 2.75 14.73
C LEU A 5 -8.24 2.16 15.29
N MET A 6 -7.50 1.42 14.46
CA MET A 6 -6.19 0.87 14.84
C MET A 6 -5.19 1.99 15.17
N THR A 7 -5.07 2.98 14.29
CA THR A 7 -4.16 4.12 14.50
C THR A 7 -4.54 4.89 15.76
N LYS A 8 -5.83 5.21 15.95
CA LYS A 8 -6.31 5.89 17.16
C LYS A 8 -5.95 5.15 18.45
N SER A 9 -5.99 3.82 18.43
CA SER A 9 -5.68 3.01 19.62
C SER A 9 -4.18 2.93 19.92
N ILE A 10 -3.30 2.96 18.92
CA ILE A 10 -1.86 2.77 19.10
C ILE A 10 -1.09 4.09 19.30
N ILE A 11 -1.55 5.20 18.72
CA ILE A 11 -0.89 6.50 18.78
C ILE A 11 -0.54 6.95 20.23
N PRO A 12 -1.42 6.85 21.23
CA PRO A 12 -1.08 7.26 22.58
C PRO A 12 0.12 6.52 23.16
N LYS A 13 0.26 5.23 22.83
CA LYS A 13 1.41 4.43 23.25
C LYS A 13 2.69 4.87 22.54
N MET A 14 2.62 5.12 21.23
CA MET A 14 3.75 5.59 20.44
C MET A 14 4.22 6.99 20.91
N ILE A 15 3.31 7.89 21.22
CA ILE A 15 3.63 9.21 21.79
C ILE A 15 4.39 9.04 23.12
N LYS A 16 3.89 8.19 24.03
CA LYS A 16 4.55 7.92 25.31
C LYS A 16 5.96 7.34 25.14
N GLN A 17 6.17 6.55 24.11
CA GLN A 17 7.47 5.95 23.76
C GLN A 17 8.38 6.91 22.99
N ASN A 18 7.82 8.04 22.49
CA ASN A 18 8.48 8.97 21.57
C ASN A 18 9.10 8.25 20.36
N LYS A 19 8.48 7.19 19.88
CA LYS A 19 8.93 6.37 18.74
C LYS A 19 7.75 5.60 18.16
N GLY A 20 7.67 5.53 16.82
CA GLY A 20 6.70 4.68 16.12
C GLY A 20 6.89 4.66 14.62
N SER A 21 6.49 3.55 14.00
CA SER A 21 6.37 3.43 12.54
C SER A 21 5.03 2.82 12.19
N ILE A 22 4.25 3.51 11.37
CA ILE A 22 2.94 3.08 10.86
C ILE A 22 3.09 2.87 9.36
N ILE A 23 2.69 1.69 8.89
CA ILE A 23 2.73 1.32 7.47
C ILE A 23 1.32 1.00 7.03
N ASN A 24 0.79 1.80 6.11
CA ASN A 24 -0.53 1.62 5.54
C ASN A 24 -0.45 0.96 4.17
N ILE A 25 -1.31 -0.01 3.90
CA ILE A 25 -1.36 -0.65 2.57
C ILE A 25 -2.44 0.02 1.72
N SER A 26 -2.00 0.84 0.78
CA SER A 26 -2.82 1.46 -0.25
C SER A 26 -2.89 0.57 -1.52
N SER A 27 -2.79 1.15 -2.68
CA SER A 27 -2.73 0.48 -3.98
C SER A 27 -2.29 1.49 -5.05
N ILE A 28 -1.75 1.02 -6.15
CA ILE A 28 -1.61 1.84 -7.37
C ILE A 28 -2.99 2.31 -7.86
N ALA A 29 -4.02 1.47 -7.78
CA ALA A 29 -5.40 1.87 -8.05
C ALA A 29 -5.93 2.79 -6.92
N SER A 30 -5.51 4.05 -6.94
CA SER A 30 -5.80 5.09 -5.95
C SER A 30 -5.69 6.47 -6.61
N SER A 31 -5.21 7.48 -5.89
CA SER A 31 -4.83 8.77 -6.48
C SER A 31 -3.58 8.69 -7.38
N LEU A 32 -2.87 7.55 -7.40
CA LEU A 32 -1.70 7.34 -8.26
C LEU A 32 -2.10 6.95 -9.69
N ARG A 33 -3.11 6.07 -9.83
CA ARG A 33 -3.63 5.66 -11.14
C ARG A 33 -5.10 5.26 -11.06
N GLY A 34 -5.93 5.80 -11.96
CA GLY A 34 -7.30 5.34 -12.18
C GLY A 34 -7.33 4.01 -12.94
N LEU A 35 -8.18 3.09 -12.51
CA LEU A 35 -8.43 1.83 -13.21
C LEU A 35 -9.91 1.65 -13.48
N PRO A 36 -10.30 1.11 -14.65
CA PRO A 36 -11.70 0.82 -14.98
C PRO A 36 -12.36 -0.07 -13.91
N ASN A 37 -13.64 0.20 -13.62
CA ASN A 37 -14.46 -0.57 -12.66
C ASN A 37 -13.86 -0.63 -11.23
N ARG A 38 -13.16 0.44 -10.80
CA ARG A 38 -12.49 0.54 -9.49
C ARG A 38 -12.80 1.83 -8.73
N PHE A 39 -13.89 2.56 -9.07
CA PHE A 39 -14.12 3.87 -8.46
C PHE A 39 -14.23 3.83 -6.93
N VAL A 40 -15.00 2.90 -6.35
CA VAL A 40 -15.11 2.75 -4.87
C VAL A 40 -13.78 2.30 -4.27
N TYR A 41 -13.16 1.27 -4.86
CA TYR A 41 -11.87 0.77 -4.40
C TYR A 41 -10.79 1.86 -4.48
N GLY A 42 -10.66 2.52 -5.64
CA GLY A 42 -9.69 3.59 -5.85
C GLY A 42 -9.87 4.75 -4.88
N THR A 43 -11.12 5.19 -4.66
CA THR A 43 -11.45 6.24 -3.69
C THR A 43 -11.01 5.84 -2.27
N THR A 44 -11.31 4.61 -1.83
CA THR A 44 -10.91 4.15 -0.49
C THR A 44 -9.39 4.07 -0.35
N LYS A 45 -8.67 3.66 -1.41
CA LYS A 45 -7.21 3.58 -1.41
C LYS A 45 -6.54 4.96 -1.51
N ALA A 46 -7.13 5.91 -2.22
CA ALA A 46 -6.69 7.30 -2.21
C ALA A 46 -6.85 7.96 -0.83
N ALA A 47 -7.95 7.67 -0.13
CA ALA A 47 -8.15 8.15 1.25
C ALA A 47 -7.05 7.65 2.21
N ILE A 48 -6.51 6.44 2.00
CA ILE A 48 -5.38 5.92 2.80
C ILE A 48 -4.12 6.77 2.59
N ILE A 49 -3.88 7.25 1.37
CA ILE A 49 -2.72 8.11 1.06
C ILE A 49 -2.87 9.45 1.81
N GLY A 50 -4.04 10.07 1.76
CA GLY A 50 -4.32 11.28 2.53
C GLY A 50 -4.18 11.08 4.02
N PHE A 51 -4.76 10.00 4.55
CA PHE A 51 -4.66 9.62 5.96
C PHE A 51 -3.20 9.41 6.41
N THR A 52 -2.37 8.77 5.58
CA THR A 52 -0.94 8.56 5.85
C THR A 52 -0.20 9.88 6.01
N LYS A 53 -0.41 10.82 5.10
CA LYS A 53 0.22 12.16 5.15
C LYS A 53 -0.21 12.94 6.38
N SER A 54 -1.50 12.90 6.73
CA SER A 54 -2.03 13.61 7.91
C SER A 54 -1.41 13.07 9.19
N ILE A 55 -1.37 11.74 9.38
CA ILE A 55 -0.74 11.12 10.56
C ILE A 55 0.75 11.46 10.63
N ALA A 56 1.47 11.41 9.51
CA ALA A 56 2.88 11.80 9.48
C ALA A 56 3.08 13.24 9.93
N SER A 57 2.25 14.18 9.43
CA SER A 57 2.31 15.59 9.78
C SER A 57 1.98 15.85 11.25
N ASP A 58 0.91 15.21 11.76
CA ASP A 58 0.41 15.45 13.13
C ASP A 58 1.41 14.96 14.20
N PHE A 59 2.13 13.86 13.93
CA PHE A 59 2.93 13.17 14.94
C PHE A 59 4.44 13.14 14.67
N ILE A 60 4.92 13.90 13.69
CA ILE A 60 6.36 13.96 13.37
C ILE A 60 7.21 14.42 14.57
N LYS A 61 6.71 15.36 15.37
CA LYS A 61 7.39 15.86 16.57
C LYS A 61 7.49 14.83 17.70
N ASN A 62 6.74 13.73 17.59
CA ASN A 62 6.76 12.60 18.52
C ASN A 62 7.61 11.44 17.99
N ASN A 63 8.44 11.69 16.97
CA ASN A 63 9.23 10.65 16.29
C ASN A 63 8.38 9.46 15.79
N ILE A 64 7.14 9.74 15.36
CA ILE A 64 6.24 8.76 14.77
C ILE A 64 6.23 8.97 13.25
N ARG A 65 6.68 7.97 12.51
CA ARG A 65 6.64 7.93 11.06
C ARG A 65 5.37 7.25 10.57
N CYS A 66 4.83 7.72 9.46
CA CYS A 66 3.70 7.07 8.81
C CYS A 66 3.92 7.07 7.30
N ASN A 67 3.98 5.90 6.69
CA ASN A 67 4.18 5.72 5.26
C ASN A 67 3.11 4.79 4.67
N ALA A 68 2.91 4.87 3.36
CA ALA A 68 2.04 3.95 2.64
C ALA A 68 2.83 3.12 1.63
N ILE A 69 2.45 1.87 1.47
CA ILE A 69 2.88 1.02 0.36
C ILE A 69 1.71 0.96 -0.63
N ALA A 70 1.99 1.18 -1.91
CA ALA A 70 1.04 1.11 -3.00
C ALA A 70 1.45 0.00 -3.98
N PRO A 71 1.05 -1.26 -3.74
CA PRO A 71 1.37 -2.36 -4.63
C PRO A 71 0.66 -2.26 -5.97
N GLY A 72 1.32 -2.76 -7.02
CA GLY A 72 0.70 -3.18 -8.25
C GLY A 72 -0.07 -4.48 -8.08
N THR A 73 -0.08 -5.35 -9.11
CA THR A 73 -0.70 -6.67 -8.97
C THR A 73 0.29 -7.65 -8.36
N VAL A 74 -0.09 -8.24 -7.23
CA VAL A 74 0.72 -9.21 -6.48
C VAL A 74 0.08 -10.60 -6.58
N HIS A 75 0.90 -11.62 -6.78
CA HIS A 75 0.49 -13.01 -6.80
C HIS A 75 0.09 -13.47 -5.39
N THR A 76 -1.19 -13.64 -5.17
CA THR A 76 -1.77 -13.99 -3.86
C THR A 76 -2.95 -14.95 -4.06
N PRO A 77 -3.35 -15.72 -3.04
CA PRO A 77 -4.56 -16.57 -3.14
C PRO A 77 -5.80 -15.78 -3.56
N SER A 78 -5.96 -14.55 -3.09
CA SER A 78 -7.07 -13.66 -3.51
C SER A 78 -7.00 -13.29 -5.00
N TRP A 79 -5.81 -13.11 -5.56
CA TRP A 79 -5.64 -12.89 -7.00
C TRP A 79 -5.94 -14.16 -7.78
N GLU A 80 -5.45 -15.32 -7.35
CA GLU A 80 -5.74 -16.61 -7.98
C GLU A 80 -7.24 -16.90 -8.04
N GLY A 81 -7.95 -16.70 -6.93
CA GLY A 81 -9.40 -16.85 -6.88
C GLY A 81 -10.13 -15.96 -7.90
N ARG A 82 -9.67 -14.70 -8.08
CA ARG A 82 -10.24 -13.80 -9.09
C ARG A 82 -9.95 -14.24 -10.52
N VAL A 83 -8.79 -14.82 -10.78
CA VAL A 83 -8.46 -15.36 -12.09
C VAL A 83 -9.31 -16.60 -12.39
N GLN A 84 -9.41 -17.53 -11.43
CA GLN A 84 -10.17 -18.76 -11.59
C GLN A 84 -11.68 -18.53 -11.80
N THR A 85 -12.23 -17.46 -11.21
CA THR A 85 -13.66 -17.10 -11.36
C THR A 85 -13.94 -16.22 -12.58
N ALA A 86 -12.93 -15.86 -13.37
CA ALA A 86 -13.11 -15.09 -14.59
C ALA A 86 -13.74 -15.95 -15.70
N LYS A 87 -14.45 -15.30 -16.64
CA LYS A 87 -15.05 -15.98 -17.80
C LYS A 87 -14.01 -16.71 -18.65
N ASP A 88 -12.82 -16.14 -18.77
CA ASP A 88 -11.65 -16.73 -19.40
C ASP A 88 -10.44 -16.56 -18.47
N PRO A 89 -10.10 -17.58 -17.66
CA PRO A 89 -8.99 -17.51 -16.72
C PRO A 89 -7.62 -17.28 -17.39
N VAL A 90 -7.42 -17.85 -18.58
CA VAL A 90 -6.15 -17.71 -19.31
C VAL A 90 -5.94 -16.26 -19.75
N GLN A 91 -6.96 -15.68 -20.36
CA GLN A 91 -6.91 -14.29 -20.80
C GLN A 91 -6.82 -13.34 -19.59
N ALA A 92 -7.62 -13.58 -18.53
CA ALA A 92 -7.57 -12.79 -17.31
C ALA A 92 -6.17 -12.76 -16.68
N LYS A 93 -5.47 -13.89 -16.64
CA LYS A 93 -4.08 -13.97 -16.17
C LYS A 93 -3.14 -13.10 -17.01
N LYS A 94 -3.24 -13.21 -18.35
CA LYS A 94 -2.46 -12.38 -19.26
C LYS A 94 -2.72 -10.89 -19.05
N ASP A 95 -3.99 -10.50 -18.92
CA ASP A 95 -4.39 -9.10 -18.72
C ASP A 95 -3.86 -8.54 -17.39
N PHE A 96 -3.83 -9.35 -16.33
CA PHE A 96 -3.24 -8.94 -15.05
C PHE A 96 -1.74 -8.74 -15.16
N ILE A 97 -1.02 -9.63 -15.83
CA ILE A 97 0.43 -9.53 -16.05
C ILE A 97 0.76 -8.31 -16.91
N ALA A 98 0.03 -8.09 -18.00
CA ALA A 98 0.25 -6.99 -18.93
C ALA A 98 0.08 -5.58 -18.32
N ARG A 99 -0.52 -5.48 -17.13
CA ARG A 99 -0.61 -4.19 -16.42
C ARG A 99 0.73 -3.69 -15.90
N GLN A 100 1.67 -4.59 -15.67
CA GLN A 100 3.01 -4.29 -15.19
C GLN A 100 4.01 -4.35 -16.36
N PRO A 101 4.67 -3.24 -16.74
CA PRO A 101 5.71 -3.22 -17.76
C PRO A 101 6.85 -4.23 -17.54
N MET A 102 7.14 -4.60 -16.30
CA MET A 102 8.10 -5.67 -15.99
C MET A 102 7.68 -7.06 -16.48
N GLY A 103 6.46 -7.24 -17.00
CA GLY A 103 5.98 -8.50 -17.61
C GLY A 103 5.70 -9.62 -16.60
N ARG A 104 5.59 -9.32 -15.32
CA ARG A 104 5.27 -10.29 -14.27
C ARG A 104 4.44 -9.67 -13.14
N LEU A 105 3.89 -10.51 -12.30
CA LEU A 105 3.29 -10.08 -11.03
C LEU A 105 4.40 -9.86 -9.99
N GLY A 106 4.12 -8.99 -9.02
CA GLY A 106 4.92 -8.92 -7.80
C GLY A 106 4.68 -10.14 -6.90
N THR A 107 5.58 -10.37 -5.96
CA THR A 107 5.41 -11.42 -4.94
C THR A 107 5.12 -10.79 -3.56
N PRO A 108 4.51 -11.54 -2.63
CA PRO A 108 4.33 -11.08 -1.26
C PRO A 108 5.65 -10.70 -0.57
N GLU A 109 6.73 -11.43 -0.86
CA GLU A 109 8.07 -11.21 -0.30
C GLU A 109 8.65 -9.86 -0.74
N GLU A 110 8.40 -9.44 -1.98
CA GLU A 110 8.82 -8.11 -2.47
C GLU A 110 8.11 -7.01 -1.69
N ILE A 111 6.82 -7.17 -1.39
CA ILE A 111 6.08 -6.22 -0.56
C ILE A 111 6.57 -6.23 0.89
N ALA A 112 6.85 -7.43 1.43
CA ALA A 112 7.35 -7.59 2.79
C ALA A 112 8.73 -6.94 2.98
N SER A 113 9.62 -7.03 1.99
CA SER A 113 10.95 -6.40 2.02
C SER A 113 10.85 -4.88 2.21
N LEU A 114 9.95 -4.23 1.49
CA LEU A 114 9.69 -2.79 1.67
C LEU A 114 9.07 -2.50 3.04
N ALA A 115 8.15 -3.34 3.49
CA ALA A 115 7.54 -3.18 4.81
C ALA A 115 8.58 -3.30 5.94
N ILE A 116 9.53 -4.23 5.83
CA ILE A 116 10.64 -4.39 6.79
C ILE A 116 11.51 -3.12 6.81
N TYR A 117 11.92 -2.61 5.65
CA TYR A 117 12.65 -1.36 5.55
C TYR A 117 11.91 -0.20 6.22
N LEU A 118 10.62 -0.01 5.92
CA LEU A 118 9.82 1.07 6.51
C LEU A 118 9.56 0.89 8.01
N ALA A 119 9.61 -0.34 8.53
CA ALA A 119 9.45 -0.61 9.95
C ALA A 119 10.76 -0.39 10.73
N SER A 120 11.91 -0.52 10.08
CA SER A 120 13.23 -0.44 10.70
C SER A 120 13.71 1.00 10.89
N ASP A 121 14.77 1.16 11.67
CA ASP A 121 15.43 2.43 11.90
C ASP A 121 16.22 2.91 10.64
N GLU A 122 16.49 2.04 9.66
CA GLU A 122 17.09 2.42 8.38
C GLU A 122 16.24 3.44 7.58
N SER A 123 14.97 3.54 7.90
CA SER A 123 14.03 4.50 7.28
C SER A 123 13.66 5.69 8.16
N GLU A 124 14.52 6.07 9.14
CA GLU A 124 14.22 7.16 10.09
C GLU A 124 13.89 8.51 9.41
N PHE A 125 14.50 8.80 8.27
CA PHE A 125 14.24 10.03 7.51
C PHE A 125 13.11 9.90 6.49
N VAL A 126 12.32 8.80 6.52
CA VAL A 126 11.24 8.51 5.56
C VAL A 126 9.90 8.57 6.26
N THR A 127 9.09 9.59 5.99
CA THR A 127 7.73 9.72 6.53
C THR A 127 6.82 10.52 5.58
N GLY A 128 5.53 10.25 5.61
CA GLY A 128 4.50 10.90 4.78
C GLY A 128 4.50 10.47 3.32
N ILE A 129 5.27 9.46 2.94
CA ILE A 129 5.49 9.04 1.55
C ILE A 129 4.62 7.83 1.21
N THR A 130 4.21 7.78 -0.06
CA THR A 130 3.60 6.60 -0.67
C THR A 130 4.60 5.96 -1.61
N HIS A 131 5.02 4.76 -1.27
CA HIS A 131 5.99 3.98 -2.03
C HIS A 131 5.26 3.06 -3.01
N ALA A 132 5.38 3.34 -4.30
CA ALA A 132 4.91 2.43 -5.34
C ALA A 132 5.86 1.22 -5.43
N ILE A 133 5.27 0.02 -5.47
CA ILE A 133 5.97 -1.23 -5.73
C ILE A 133 5.10 -2.05 -6.68
N ASP A 134 5.25 -1.80 -7.99
CA ASP A 134 4.20 -2.07 -8.95
C ASP A 134 4.69 -2.60 -10.32
N GLY A 135 5.99 -2.85 -10.45
CA GLY A 135 6.58 -3.32 -11.70
C GLY A 135 6.41 -2.35 -12.86
N GLY A 136 6.37 -1.04 -12.56
CA GLY A 136 6.20 0.03 -13.55
C GLY A 136 4.75 0.33 -13.92
N MET A 137 3.77 -0.21 -13.20
CA MET A 137 2.35 -0.03 -13.53
C MET A 137 1.90 1.44 -13.45
N SER A 138 2.56 2.30 -12.67
CA SER A 138 2.21 3.71 -12.49
C SER A 138 2.87 4.67 -13.47
N ILE A 139 3.79 4.23 -14.29
CA ILE A 139 4.50 5.04 -15.31
C ILE A 139 3.92 4.86 -16.71
#